data_249ba1beb9912fb8791b793ee38c4461
#
_entry.id   249ba1beb9912fb8791b793ee38c4461
#
_cell.length_a   1.000
_cell.length_b   1.000
_cell.length_c   1.000
_cell.angle_alpha   90.00
_cell.angle_beta   90.00
_cell.angle_gamma   90.00
#
_symmetry.space_group_name_H-M   'P 1'
#
loop_
_entity.id
_entity.type
_entity.pdbx_description
1 polymer ?
#
loop_
_entity_poly.entity_id
_entity_poly.type
_entity_poly.pdbx_seq_one_letter_code
_entity_poly.pdbx_strand_id
1 'polypeptide(L)'
;VGILERFEDSLDRMVSGAFARAFKAEVQPVEIASALQREMDDRAAIIDRERTVVPNIFNIELSTHDYRRLAVFKDALCTELGTLVKDYSGEQRYTLLGVPMVNLGEDAELETGIFRVRSEARVEVSSQGGGSAAIVGQPRLEAGGTAYPLVRAITRLGRGTDVDIRVEDPGASRNHCEIVLGSPIHLRDLDSTNGTFHNGDRITEVALIDGSIVQIGATSLVFRSG
;
A
#
# COMPACT_ATOMS: atom_id res chain seq x y z
N VAL A 1 -4.30 13.64 -25.47
CA VAL A 1 -5.42 13.63 -24.50
C VAL A 1 -4.84 13.14 -23.20
N GLY A 2 -4.84 13.98 -22.17
CA GLY A 2 -4.27 13.64 -20.86
C GLY A 2 -5.11 12.58 -20.13
N ILE A 3 -4.52 11.93 -19.10
CA ILE A 3 -5.22 10.93 -18.30
C ILE A 3 -6.44 11.55 -17.61
N LEU A 4 -6.32 12.77 -17.10
CA LEU A 4 -7.43 13.47 -16.44
C LEU A 4 -8.57 13.78 -17.42
N GLU A 5 -8.27 14.19 -18.67
CA GLU A 5 -9.29 14.39 -19.69
C GLU A 5 -10.03 13.09 -20.02
N ARG A 6 -9.31 11.96 -20.15
CA ARG A 6 -9.92 10.64 -20.36
C ARG A 6 -10.79 10.22 -19.19
N PHE A 7 -10.40 10.55 -17.96
CA PHE A 7 -11.16 10.28 -16.75
C PHE A 7 -12.46 11.13 -16.73
N GLU A 8 -12.37 12.44 -17.03
CA GLU A 8 -13.53 13.32 -17.14
C GLU A 8 -14.51 12.84 -18.23
N ASP A 9 -14.02 12.52 -19.42
CA ASP A 9 -14.82 11.96 -20.52
C ASP A 9 -15.51 10.64 -20.14
N SER A 10 -14.84 9.81 -19.31
CA SER A 10 -15.42 8.55 -18.85
C SER A 10 -16.54 8.77 -17.84
N LEU A 11 -16.33 9.69 -16.90
CA LEU A 11 -17.36 10.09 -15.94
C LEU A 11 -18.59 10.70 -16.63
N ASP A 12 -18.39 11.59 -17.61
CA ASP A 12 -19.48 12.22 -18.34
C ASP A 12 -20.32 11.21 -19.13
N ARG A 13 -19.71 10.16 -19.65
CA ARG A 13 -20.43 9.07 -20.35
C ARG A 13 -21.24 8.18 -19.41
N MET A 14 -20.76 7.95 -18.19
CA MET A 14 -21.44 7.09 -17.21
C MET A 14 -22.64 7.77 -16.56
N VAL A 15 -22.61 9.09 -16.44
CA VAL A 15 -23.60 9.83 -15.67
C VAL A 15 -24.20 10.95 -16.52
N SER A 16 -25.15 10.57 -17.36
CA SER A 16 -25.90 11.51 -18.23
C SER A 16 -26.34 12.78 -17.50
N GLY A 17 -25.66 13.91 -17.69
CA GLY A 17 -26.11 15.28 -17.40
C GLY A 17 -26.45 15.66 -15.96
N ALA A 18 -26.69 14.69 -15.07
CA ALA A 18 -27.02 14.94 -13.67
C ALA A 18 -25.75 15.19 -12.83
N PHE A 19 -24.62 14.59 -13.24
CA PHE A 19 -23.34 14.66 -12.55
C PHE A 19 -22.76 16.08 -12.59
N ALA A 20 -22.73 16.70 -13.77
CA ALA A 20 -22.17 18.04 -13.94
C ALA A 20 -22.89 19.15 -13.14
N ARG A 21 -24.15 18.95 -12.76
CA ARG A 21 -24.90 19.91 -11.91
C ARG A 21 -24.71 19.70 -10.42
N ALA A 22 -24.39 18.45 -9.99
CA ALA A 22 -24.20 18.10 -8.59
C ALA A 22 -22.84 18.56 -8.03
N PHE A 23 -21.83 18.79 -8.90
CA PHE A 23 -20.44 18.98 -8.51
C PHE A 23 -19.92 20.44 -8.51
N LYS A 24 -20.80 21.45 -8.65
CA LYS A 24 -20.34 22.84 -8.83
C LYS A 24 -19.79 23.56 -7.58
N ALA A 25 -19.84 22.98 -6.37
CA ALA A 25 -19.50 23.74 -5.16
C ALA A 25 -18.75 22.97 -4.06
N GLU A 26 -18.36 21.72 -4.31
CA GLU A 26 -17.85 20.79 -3.29
C GLU A 26 -16.79 19.87 -3.91
N VAL A 27 -16.28 18.85 -3.23
CA VAL A 27 -15.23 17.94 -3.74
C VAL A 27 -15.60 17.41 -5.13
N GLN A 28 -14.78 17.72 -6.13
CA GLN A 28 -14.97 17.23 -7.49
C GLN A 28 -14.18 15.93 -7.72
N PRO A 29 -14.68 14.95 -8.48
CA PRO A 29 -13.95 13.73 -8.81
C PRO A 29 -12.58 13.97 -9.43
N VAL A 30 -12.41 15.03 -10.25
CA VAL A 30 -11.13 15.40 -10.86
C VAL A 30 -10.10 15.88 -9.83
N GLU A 31 -10.56 16.49 -8.73
CA GLU A 31 -9.67 16.89 -7.64
C GLU A 31 -9.15 15.66 -6.89
N ILE A 32 -10.02 14.66 -6.69
CA ILE A 32 -9.64 13.36 -6.14
C ILE A 32 -8.63 12.67 -7.07
N ALA A 33 -8.91 12.63 -8.37
CA ALA A 33 -8.02 12.05 -9.37
C ALA A 33 -6.63 12.70 -9.36
N SER A 34 -6.58 14.04 -9.30
CA SER A 34 -5.32 14.80 -9.20
C SER A 34 -4.60 14.55 -7.88
N ALA A 35 -5.34 14.36 -6.79
CA ALA A 35 -4.75 14.04 -5.48
C ALA A 35 -4.16 12.62 -5.46
N LEU A 36 -4.80 11.65 -6.13
CA LEU A 36 -4.26 10.29 -6.27
C LEU A 36 -2.93 10.29 -7.04
N GLN A 37 -2.85 11.05 -8.15
CA GLN A 37 -1.60 11.16 -8.90
C GLN A 37 -0.47 11.73 -8.03
N ARG A 38 -0.73 12.82 -7.30
CA ARG A 38 0.25 13.41 -6.37
C ARG A 38 0.64 12.44 -5.26
N GLU A 39 -0.32 11.74 -4.67
CA GLU A 39 -0.04 10.74 -3.63
C GLU A 39 0.82 9.59 -4.16
N MET A 40 0.62 9.16 -5.41
CA MET A 40 1.50 8.17 -6.07
C MET A 40 2.92 8.70 -6.22
N ASP A 41 3.09 9.95 -6.70
CA ASP A 41 4.39 10.56 -6.89
C ASP A 41 5.13 10.77 -5.56
N ASP A 42 4.42 11.27 -4.54
CA ASP A 42 4.98 11.55 -3.19
C ASP A 42 5.36 10.26 -2.45
N ARG A 43 4.67 9.14 -2.73
CA ARG A 43 4.91 7.83 -2.12
C ARG A 43 5.72 6.89 -3.00
N ALA A 44 6.22 7.37 -4.13
CA ALA A 44 7.04 6.57 -5.03
C ALA A 44 8.34 6.13 -4.34
N ALA A 45 8.55 4.83 -4.21
CA ALA A 45 9.73 4.24 -3.60
C ALA A 45 10.59 3.57 -4.66
N ILE A 46 11.82 4.04 -4.84
CA ILE A 46 12.78 3.43 -5.75
C ILE A 46 13.32 2.16 -5.08
N ILE A 47 12.96 1.00 -5.61
CA ILE A 47 13.40 -0.31 -5.11
C ILE A 47 14.73 -0.71 -5.76
N ASP A 48 14.85 -0.48 -7.06
CA ASP A 48 16.07 -0.72 -7.82
C ASP A 48 16.17 0.26 -9.02
N ARG A 49 17.22 0.11 -9.86
CA ARG A 49 17.48 1.03 -11.00
C ARG A 49 16.37 1.06 -12.06
N GLU A 50 15.50 0.05 -12.07
CA GLU A 50 14.47 -0.12 -13.09
C GLU A 50 13.05 -0.12 -12.49
N ARG A 51 12.92 -0.14 -11.16
CA ARG A 51 11.62 -0.25 -10.48
C ARG A 51 11.39 0.81 -9.43
N THR A 52 10.37 1.61 -9.69
CA THR A 52 9.78 2.54 -8.73
C THR A 52 8.39 2.01 -8.36
N VAL A 53 8.21 1.62 -7.11
CA VAL A 53 6.95 1.09 -6.59
C VAL A 53 6.11 2.23 -6.04
N VAL A 54 4.81 2.20 -6.35
CA VAL A 54 3.82 3.16 -5.84
C VAL A 54 2.69 2.43 -5.10
N PRO A 55 1.93 3.11 -4.25
CA PRO A 55 0.73 2.57 -3.64
C PRO A 55 -0.26 2.02 -4.66
N ASN A 56 -0.97 0.97 -4.29
CA ASN A 56 -2.07 0.41 -5.08
C ASN A 56 -3.41 0.36 -4.34
N ILE A 57 -3.42 0.67 -3.03
CA ILE A 57 -4.66 0.80 -2.26
C ILE A 57 -4.79 2.25 -1.82
N PHE A 58 -5.93 2.87 -2.12
CA PHE A 58 -6.23 4.25 -1.77
C PHE A 58 -7.54 4.32 -1.01
N ASN A 59 -7.52 4.95 0.16
CA ASN A 59 -8.69 5.23 0.96
C ASN A 59 -8.90 6.74 0.99
N ILE A 60 -10.03 7.19 0.43
CA ILE A 60 -10.41 8.59 0.32
C ILE A 60 -11.44 8.86 1.40
N GLU A 61 -11.08 9.65 2.39
CA GLU A 61 -11.96 10.09 3.47
C GLU A 61 -12.59 11.42 3.09
N LEU A 62 -13.92 11.47 3.14
CA LEU A 62 -14.75 12.61 2.74
C LEU A 62 -15.59 13.09 3.92
N SER A 63 -15.95 14.37 3.95
CA SER A 63 -16.96 14.85 4.89
C SER A 63 -18.26 14.06 4.76
N THR A 64 -19.08 14.03 5.82
CA THR A 64 -20.40 13.39 5.81
C THR A 64 -21.26 13.87 4.63
N HIS A 65 -21.21 15.17 4.32
CA HIS A 65 -21.97 15.75 3.23
C HIS A 65 -21.49 15.28 1.85
N ASP A 66 -20.18 15.36 1.60
CA ASP A 66 -19.57 14.95 0.33
C ASP A 66 -19.68 13.44 0.11
N TYR A 67 -19.48 12.65 1.18
CA TYR A 67 -19.64 11.21 1.10
C TYR A 67 -21.05 10.79 0.67
N ARG A 68 -22.10 11.33 1.31
CA ARG A 68 -23.50 11.00 0.95
C ARG A 68 -23.81 11.32 -0.49
N ARG A 69 -23.26 12.38 -1.02
CA ARG A 69 -23.44 12.82 -2.40
C ARG A 69 -22.73 11.89 -3.39
N LEU A 70 -21.46 11.55 -3.11
CA LEU A 70 -20.65 10.67 -3.95
C LEU A 70 -21.02 9.19 -3.82
N ALA A 71 -21.58 8.77 -2.69
CA ALA A 71 -21.97 7.40 -2.41
C ALA A 71 -22.94 6.81 -3.44
N VAL A 72 -23.80 7.65 -4.03
CA VAL A 72 -24.73 7.23 -5.10
C VAL A 72 -24.00 6.66 -6.31
N PHE A 73 -22.76 7.13 -6.56
CA PHE A 73 -21.92 6.73 -7.69
C PHE A 73 -20.65 6.01 -7.26
N LYS A 74 -20.59 5.57 -6.01
CA LYS A 74 -19.37 5.06 -5.38
C LYS A 74 -18.66 3.98 -6.22
N ASP A 75 -19.40 2.97 -6.66
CA ASP A 75 -18.78 1.82 -7.37
C ASP A 75 -18.21 2.25 -8.72
N ALA A 76 -18.96 3.07 -9.47
CA ALA A 76 -18.50 3.60 -10.75
C ALA A 76 -17.28 4.52 -10.57
N LEU A 77 -17.35 5.44 -9.61
CA LEU A 77 -16.26 6.37 -9.31
C LEU A 77 -14.98 5.63 -8.84
N CYS A 78 -15.11 4.66 -7.93
CA CYS A 78 -13.98 3.86 -7.48
C CYS A 78 -13.35 3.05 -8.62
N THR A 79 -14.16 2.51 -9.54
CA THR A 79 -13.68 1.77 -10.72
C THR A 79 -12.87 2.67 -11.65
N GLU A 80 -13.38 3.86 -11.95
CA GLU A 80 -12.71 4.82 -12.83
C GLU A 80 -11.43 5.38 -12.20
N LEU A 81 -11.46 5.69 -10.90
CA LEU A 81 -10.24 6.11 -10.19
C LEU A 81 -9.19 4.98 -10.14
N GLY A 82 -9.62 3.73 -10.02
CA GLY A 82 -8.73 2.56 -10.12
C GLY A 82 -8.09 2.43 -11.51
N THR A 83 -8.88 2.70 -12.56
CA THR A 83 -8.39 2.73 -13.95
C THR A 83 -7.37 3.86 -14.15
N LEU A 84 -7.66 5.06 -13.63
CA LEU A 84 -6.75 6.19 -13.66
C LEU A 84 -5.41 5.87 -12.98
N VAL A 85 -5.44 5.25 -11.79
CA VAL A 85 -4.22 4.82 -11.07
C VAL A 85 -3.39 3.86 -11.92
N LYS A 86 -4.04 2.88 -12.57
CA LYS A 86 -3.39 1.93 -13.46
C LYS A 86 -2.74 2.62 -14.68
N ASP A 87 -3.48 3.50 -15.34
CA ASP A 87 -3.01 4.22 -16.52
C ASP A 87 -1.84 5.15 -16.18
N TYR A 88 -1.97 5.89 -15.07
CA TYR A 88 -0.92 6.78 -14.60
C TYR A 88 0.35 6.02 -14.22
N SER A 89 0.23 4.88 -13.54
CA SER A 89 1.38 4.05 -13.23
C SER A 89 2.09 3.56 -14.50
N GLY A 90 1.34 3.21 -15.54
CA GLY A 90 1.89 2.83 -16.83
C GLY A 90 2.63 3.97 -17.54
N GLU A 91 2.07 5.19 -17.57
CA GLU A 91 2.72 6.36 -18.18
C GLU A 91 4.01 6.77 -17.46
N GLN A 92 4.00 6.72 -16.11
CA GLN A 92 5.17 7.05 -15.29
C GLN A 92 6.18 5.90 -15.15
N ARG A 93 5.87 4.72 -15.68
CA ARG A 93 6.66 3.49 -15.51
C ARG A 93 6.78 3.06 -14.05
N TYR A 94 5.74 3.31 -13.27
CA TYR A 94 5.64 2.84 -11.90
C TYR A 94 5.20 1.38 -11.84
N THR A 95 5.62 0.69 -10.80
CA THR A 95 5.23 -0.69 -10.52
C THR A 95 4.16 -0.70 -9.42
N LEU A 96 2.99 -1.27 -9.71
CA LEU A 96 1.96 -1.58 -8.73
C LEU A 96 2.21 -3.01 -8.20
N LEU A 97 2.12 -3.21 -6.88
CA LEU A 97 2.30 -4.54 -6.25
C LEU A 97 1.04 -5.41 -6.29
N GLY A 98 -0.06 -4.87 -6.80
CA GLY A 98 -1.33 -5.55 -6.95
C GLY A 98 -2.31 -4.74 -7.77
N VAL A 99 -3.55 -5.22 -7.90
CA VAL A 99 -4.62 -4.48 -8.59
C VAL A 99 -4.91 -3.17 -7.83
N PRO A 100 -4.98 -2.03 -8.51
CA PRO A 100 -5.33 -0.78 -7.85
C PRO A 100 -6.75 -0.83 -7.28
N MET A 101 -6.90 -0.50 -6.01
CA MET A 101 -8.15 -0.42 -5.29
C MET A 101 -8.35 0.98 -4.74
N VAL A 102 -9.51 1.56 -5.00
CA VAL A 102 -9.90 2.86 -4.45
C VAL A 102 -11.17 2.69 -3.64
N ASN A 103 -11.15 3.19 -2.42
CA ASN A 103 -12.27 3.15 -1.48
C ASN A 103 -12.67 4.58 -1.09
N LEU A 104 -13.98 4.82 -1.00
CA LEU A 104 -14.52 6.03 -0.42
C LEU A 104 -15.07 5.74 0.98
N GLY A 105 -14.64 6.53 1.96
CA GLY A 105 -15.08 6.49 3.35
C GLY A 105 -15.59 7.84 3.83
N GLU A 106 -16.42 7.81 4.89
CA GLU A 106 -16.91 8.99 5.59
C GLU A 106 -15.99 9.29 6.78
N ASP A 107 -15.61 10.56 6.92
CA ASP A 107 -14.97 11.11 8.10
C ASP A 107 -15.76 12.34 8.56
N ALA A 108 -16.46 12.19 9.71
CA ALA A 108 -17.33 13.23 10.25
C ALA A 108 -16.56 14.44 10.80
N GLU A 109 -15.24 14.34 10.96
CA GLU A 109 -14.38 15.44 11.42
C GLU A 109 -13.96 16.36 10.26
N LEU A 110 -14.14 15.92 9.01
CA LEU A 110 -13.82 16.73 7.84
C LEU A 110 -14.94 17.73 7.52
N GLU A 111 -14.53 18.95 7.18
CA GLU A 111 -15.44 19.98 6.67
C GLU A 111 -15.83 19.70 5.22
N THR A 112 -17.00 20.15 4.82
CA THR A 112 -17.49 20.06 3.43
C THR A 112 -16.49 20.70 2.46
N GLY A 113 -16.18 20.02 1.38
CA GLY A 113 -15.17 20.45 0.40
C GLY A 113 -13.74 20.02 0.74
N ILE A 114 -13.52 19.39 1.90
CA ILE A 114 -12.21 18.87 2.31
C ILE A 114 -12.25 17.35 2.25
N PHE A 115 -11.19 16.77 1.71
CA PHE A 115 -10.99 15.32 1.70
C PHE A 115 -9.53 14.98 2.03
N ARG A 116 -9.32 13.74 2.43
CA ARG A 116 -8.00 13.19 2.75
C ARG A 116 -7.77 11.89 1.98
N VAL A 117 -6.59 11.74 1.40
CA VAL A 117 -6.17 10.50 0.77
C VAL A 117 -5.19 9.78 1.69
N ARG A 118 -5.44 8.51 1.95
CA ARG A 118 -4.49 7.59 2.58
C ARG A 118 -4.17 6.47 1.61
N SER A 119 -2.91 6.14 1.47
CA SER A 119 -2.46 5.12 0.53
C SER A 119 -1.58 4.09 1.19
N GLU A 120 -1.60 2.88 0.65
CA GLU A 120 -0.68 1.81 1.02
C GLU A 120 -0.28 1.00 -0.22
N ALA A 121 0.94 0.46 -0.21
CA ALA A 121 1.38 -0.50 -1.20
C ALA A 121 1.16 -1.90 -0.64
N ARG A 122 0.27 -2.68 -1.27
CA ARG A 122 -0.08 -4.03 -0.82
C ARG A 122 0.11 -5.02 -1.96
N VAL A 123 0.82 -6.11 -1.70
CA VAL A 123 0.91 -7.22 -2.65
C VAL A 123 -0.41 -7.96 -2.66
N GLU A 124 -1.07 -8.02 -3.82
CA GLU A 124 -2.19 -8.93 -4.00
C GLU A 124 -1.69 -10.32 -4.34
N VAL A 125 -2.03 -11.26 -3.48
CA VAL A 125 -1.98 -12.68 -3.82
C VAL A 125 -3.35 -13.05 -4.36
N SER A 126 -3.42 -13.42 -5.64
CA SER A 126 -4.65 -13.87 -6.28
C SER A 126 -5.19 -15.12 -5.56
N SER A 127 -6.07 -14.94 -4.60
CA SER A 127 -6.86 -16.02 -4.02
C SER A 127 -8.24 -16.00 -4.67
N GLN A 128 -8.41 -16.73 -5.78
CA GLN A 128 -9.73 -17.19 -6.16
C GLN A 128 -10.14 -18.29 -5.17
N GLY A 129 -11.14 -18.00 -4.35
CA GLY A 129 -11.79 -19.02 -3.54
C GLY A 129 -12.06 -18.59 -2.10
N GLY A 130 -13.32 -18.35 -1.79
CA GLY A 130 -13.77 -18.01 -0.43
C GLY A 130 -13.52 -19.14 0.57
N GLY A 131 -13.19 -18.74 1.78
CA GLY A 131 -13.00 -19.63 2.93
C GLY A 131 -11.83 -19.15 3.76
N SER A 132 -12.02 -19.06 5.07
CA SER A 132 -10.95 -18.89 6.07
C SER A 132 -9.84 -19.92 5.79
N ALA A 133 -8.95 -19.61 4.86
CA ALA A 133 -7.89 -20.49 4.39
C ALA A 133 -6.56 -19.87 4.78
N ALA A 134 -5.75 -20.70 5.40
CA ALA A 134 -4.34 -20.54 5.64
C ALA A 134 -3.66 -19.66 4.56
N ILE A 135 -2.80 -18.78 5.00
CA ILE A 135 -1.91 -17.92 4.24
C ILE A 135 -0.89 -18.80 3.48
N VAL A 136 -1.36 -19.55 2.51
CA VAL A 136 -0.53 -20.37 1.61
C VAL A 136 -0.30 -19.53 0.36
N GLY A 137 0.94 -19.21 0.04
CA GLY A 137 1.31 -18.46 -1.16
C GLY A 137 1.62 -16.97 -0.94
N GLN A 138 1.69 -16.47 0.31
CA GLN A 138 2.06 -15.09 0.62
C GLN A 138 3.36 -15.04 1.42
N PRO A 139 4.32 -14.14 1.05
CA PRO A 139 5.51 -13.93 1.86
C PRO A 139 5.12 -13.56 3.29
N ARG A 140 5.76 -14.20 4.27
CA ARG A 140 5.48 -13.97 5.68
C ARG A 140 6.71 -14.26 6.54
N LEU A 141 6.70 -13.70 7.74
CA LEU A 141 7.60 -14.11 8.82
C LEU A 141 6.82 -14.97 9.83
N GLU A 142 7.46 -15.96 10.38
CA GLU A 142 6.90 -16.83 11.41
C GLU A 142 7.77 -16.75 12.67
N ALA A 143 7.18 -16.47 13.82
CA ALA A 143 7.86 -16.47 15.12
C ALA A 143 6.92 -16.93 16.23
N GLY A 144 7.36 -17.87 17.08
CA GLY A 144 6.60 -18.31 18.24
C GLY A 144 5.21 -18.84 17.93
N GLY A 145 4.98 -19.42 16.73
CA GLY A 145 3.67 -19.89 16.29
C GLY A 145 2.75 -18.79 15.70
N THR A 146 3.22 -17.57 15.62
CA THR A 146 2.50 -16.45 14.98
C THR A 146 3.07 -16.18 13.60
N ALA A 147 2.20 -16.03 12.60
CA ALA A 147 2.57 -15.65 11.25
C ALA A 147 2.27 -14.16 11.01
N TYR A 148 3.25 -13.45 10.51
CA TYR A 148 3.19 -12.03 10.15
C TYR A 148 3.25 -11.90 8.63
N PRO A 149 2.13 -11.71 7.93
CA PRO A 149 2.13 -11.56 6.48
C PRO A 149 2.84 -10.27 6.06
N LEU A 150 3.69 -10.37 5.05
CA LEU A 150 4.37 -9.23 4.45
C LEU A 150 3.48 -8.67 3.34
N VAL A 151 2.68 -7.66 3.67
CA VAL A 151 1.66 -7.09 2.77
C VAL A 151 2.02 -5.68 2.27
N ARG A 152 3.13 -5.12 2.75
CA ARG A 152 3.62 -3.79 2.37
C ARG A 152 4.88 -3.91 1.55
N ALA A 153 5.10 -2.95 0.65
CA ALA A 153 6.36 -2.88 -0.12
C ALA A 153 7.59 -2.87 0.80
N ILE A 154 7.48 -2.17 1.93
CA ILE A 154 8.49 -2.12 2.99
C ILE A 154 7.80 -2.46 4.30
N THR A 155 8.30 -3.47 5.00
CA THR A 155 7.85 -3.87 6.33
C THR A 155 8.99 -3.66 7.32
N ARG A 156 8.81 -2.76 8.29
CA ARG A 156 9.80 -2.45 9.32
C ARG A 156 9.59 -3.30 10.55
N LEU A 157 10.70 -3.78 11.11
CA LEU A 157 10.75 -4.58 12.32
C LEU A 157 11.55 -3.87 13.40
N GLY A 158 11.14 -4.02 14.65
CA GLY A 158 11.86 -3.46 15.79
C GLY A 158 11.02 -3.48 17.06
N ARG A 159 11.54 -2.91 18.16
CA ARG A 159 10.80 -2.82 19.43
C ARG A 159 9.97 -1.55 19.57
N GLY A 160 10.08 -0.61 18.64
CA GLY A 160 9.33 0.65 18.63
C GLY A 160 7.83 0.43 18.44
N THR A 161 7.06 1.50 18.65
CA THR A 161 5.60 1.52 18.43
C THR A 161 5.23 1.97 17.02
N ASP A 162 6.18 2.45 16.27
CA ASP A 162 6.10 3.01 14.93
C ASP A 162 6.57 2.03 13.83
N VAL A 163 6.74 0.75 14.18
CA VAL A 163 7.11 -0.32 13.24
C VAL A 163 5.90 -1.18 12.87
N ASP A 164 6.00 -1.89 11.75
CA ASP A 164 4.94 -2.77 11.24
C ASP A 164 4.86 -4.09 12.00
N ILE A 165 6.02 -4.66 12.35
CA ILE A 165 6.13 -5.88 13.16
C ILE A 165 6.94 -5.56 14.42
N ARG A 166 6.26 -5.56 15.54
CA ARG A 166 6.90 -5.31 16.83
C ARG A 166 7.57 -6.58 17.35
N VAL A 167 8.88 -6.46 17.60
CA VAL A 167 9.69 -7.51 18.22
C VAL A 167 9.92 -7.13 19.69
N GLU A 168 9.32 -7.88 20.62
CA GLU A 168 9.44 -7.65 22.06
C GLU A 168 10.74 -8.26 22.60
N ASP A 169 11.87 -7.70 22.16
CA ASP A 169 13.20 -8.13 22.53
C ASP A 169 14.04 -6.93 22.98
N PRO A 170 14.65 -6.96 24.18
CA PRO A 170 15.51 -5.88 24.68
C PRO A 170 16.70 -5.59 23.76
N GLY A 171 17.19 -6.61 23.03
CA GLY A 171 18.27 -6.50 22.06
C GLY A 171 17.85 -5.88 20.73
N ALA A 172 16.54 -5.68 20.49
CA ALA A 172 16.06 -5.04 19.28
C ALA A 172 16.13 -3.51 19.41
N SER A 173 16.58 -2.83 18.37
CA SER A 173 16.47 -1.37 18.23
C SER A 173 15.02 -0.98 17.96
N ARG A 174 14.65 0.30 18.18
CA ARG A 174 13.29 0.80 17.91
C ARG A 174 12.90 0.56 16.45
N ASN A 175 13.72 1.01 15.51
CA ASN A 175 13.72 0.62 14.10
C ASN A 175 14.95 -0.24 13.90
N HIS A 176 14.81 -1.55 13.68
CA HIS A 176 15.95 -2.48 13.68
C HIS A 176 16.35 -2.89 12.27
N CYS A 177 15.41 -3.39 11.51
CA CYS A 177 15.60 -3.78 10.12
C CYS A 177 14.30 -3.60 9.33
N GLU A 178 14.40 -3.74 8.02
CA GLU A 178 13.25 -3.72 7.12
C GLU A 178 13.32 -4.85 6.11
N ILE A 179 12.15 -5.33 5.71
CA ILE A 179 12.01 -6.25 4.58
C ILE A 179 11.40 -5.48 3.43
N VAL A 180 12.08 -5.48 2.30
CA VAL A 180 11.66 -4.85 1.05
C VAL A 180 11.15 -5.94 0.12
N LEU A 181 9.84 -5.90 -0.19
CA LEU A 181 9.25 -6.81 -1.17
C LEU A 181 9.72 -6.42 -2.57
N GLY A 182 10.26 -7.37 -3.27
CA GLY A 182 10.81 -7.21 -4.61
C GLY A 182 11.07 -8.58 -5.24
N SER A 183 11.85 -8.62 -6.30
CA SER A 183 12.37 -9.86 -6.87
C SER A 183 13.87 -9.71 -7.09
N PRO A 184 14.69 -10.19 -6.15
CA PRO A 184 14.37 -10.92 -4.91
C PRO A 184 13.83 -10.02 -3.78
N ILE A 185 13.23 -10.64 -2.73
CA ILE A 185 12.88 -9.97 -1.48
C ILE A 185 14.16 -9.75 -0.68
N HIS A 186 14.35 -8.54 -0.17
CA HIS A 186 15.55 -8.16 0.59
C HIS A 186 15.26 -7.88 2.05
N LEU A 187 16.18 -8.31 2.93
CA LEU A 187 16.27 -7.89 4.32
C LEU A 187 17.42 -6.89 4.44
N ARG A 188 17.17 -5.74 5.06
CA ARG A 188 18.16 -4.68 5.28
C ARG A 188 18.20 -4.29 6.74
N ASP A 189 19.38 -4.19 7.33
CA ASP A 189 19.61 -3.63 8.66
C ASP A 189 19.48 -2.10 8.61
N LEU A 190 18.89 -1.51 9.62
CA LEU A 190 18.70 -0.05 9.74
C LEU A 190 19.67 0.54 10.78
N ASP A 191 20.96 0.21 10.68
CA ASP A 191 22.01 0.60 11.62
C ASP A 191 21.64 0.22 13.06
N SER A 192 21.15 -1.00 13.22
CA SER A 192 20.71 -1.49 14.52
C SER A 192 21.89 -1.66 15.48
N THR A 193 21.64 -1.45 16.78
CA THR A 193 22.69 -1.47 17.80
C THR A 193 23.42 -2.82 17.88
N ASN A 194 22.67 -3.92 17.81
CA ASN A 194 23.23 -5.27 17.94
C ASN A 194 23.43 -5.97 16.59
N GLY A 195 22.92 -5.41 15.50
CA GLY A 195 22.96 -5.98 14.17
C GLY A 195 21.81 -6.95 13.89
N THR A 196 21.48 -7.09 12.61
CA THR A 196 20.56 -8.08 12.08
C THR A 196 21.37 -9.28 11.60
N PHE A 197 20.88 -10.49 11.88
CA PHE A 197 21.54 -11.73 11.44
C PHE A 197 20.61 -12.51 10.50
N HIS A 198 21.21 -13.07 9.45
CA HIS A 198 20.57 -13.96 8.49
C HIS A 198 21.28 -15.31 8.51
N ASN A 199 20.56 -16.38 8.87
CA ASN A 199 21.09 -17.73 8.99
C ASN A 199 22.36 -17.82 9.88
N GLY A 200 22.48 -16.92 10.88
CA GLY A 200 23.61 -16.86 11.81
C GLY A 200 24.70 -15.84 11.43
N ASP A 201 24.71 -15.33 10.21
CA ASP A 201 25.67 -14.32 9.75
C ASP A 201 25.11 -12.91 9.91
N ARG A 202 25.94 -11.99 10.42
CA ARG A 202 25.57 -10.58 10.51
C ARG A 202 25.53 -9.95 9.12
N ILE A 203 24.43 -9.22 8.81
CA ILE A 203 24.23 -8.63 7.50
C ILE A 203 23.99 -7.12 7.58
N THR A 204 24.25 -6.43 6.47
CA THR A 204 23.71 -5.10 6.20
C THR A 204 22.53 -5.18 5.25
N GLU A 205 22.62 -6.02 4.22
CA GLU A 205 21.56 -6.32 3.28
C GLU A 205 21.76 -7.72 2.68
N VAL A 206 20.66 -8.47 2.51
CA VAL A 206 20.68 -9.82 1.92
C VAL A 206 19.36 -10.15 1.27
N ALA A 207 19.39 -10.96 0.21
CA ALA A 207 18.19 -11.53 -0.39
C ALA A 207 17.64 -12.67 0.49
N LEU A 208 16.33 -12.65 0.76
CA LEU A 208 15.65 -13.73 1.49
C LEU A 208 15.18 -14.82 0.53
N ILE A 209 15.34 -16.05 0.95
CA ILE A 209 14.78 -17.25 0.30
C ILE A 209 13.90 -18.00 1.29
N ASP A 210 13.04 -18.89 0.80
CA ASP A 210 12.19 -19.68 1.68
C ASP A 210 13.00 -20.43 2.74
N GLY A 211 12.54 -20.34 3.99
CA GLY A 211 13.26 -20.91 5.14
C GLY A 211 14.39 -20.04 5.71
N SER A 212 14.69 -18.86 5.14
CA SER A 212 15.65 -17.91 5.72
C SER A 212 15.30 -17.57 7.16
N ILE A 213 16.29 -17.65 8.06
CA ILE A 213 16.15 -17.28 9.48
C ILE A 213 16.66 -15.87 9.67
N VAL A 214 15.79 -14.99 10.10
CA VAL A 214 16.10 -13.59 10.49
C VAL A 214 16.17 -13.53 12.00
N GLN A 215 17.31 -13.10 12.56
CA GLN A 215 17.47 -12.96 13.99
C GLN A 215 17.69 -11.49 14.38
N ILE A 216 16.91 -11.05 15.37
CA ILE A 216 16.92 -9.71 15.96
C ILE A 216 17.06 -9.87 17.47
N GLY A 217 18.22 -9.55 18.03
CA GLY A 217 18.51 -9.86 19.42
C GLY A 217 18.46 -11.37 19.68
N ALA A 218 17.66 -11.82 20.63
CA ALA A 218 17.41 -13.23 20.93
C ALA A 218 16.21 -13.81 20.14
N THR A 219 15.46 -12.97 19.41
CA THR A 219 14.26 -13.38 18.67
C THR A 219 14.66 -13.85 17.28
N SER A 220 14.18 -15.05 16.92
CA SER A 220 14.35 -15.62 15.58
C SER A 220 13.00 -15.68 14.86
N LEU A 221 12.98 -15.22 13.62
CA LEU A 221 11.84 -15.26 12.72
C LEU A 221 12.21 -16.07 11.48
N VAL A 222 11.31 -16.92 11.00
CA VAL A 222 11.53 -17.72 9.79
C VAL A 222 10.76 -17.05 8.64
N PHE A 223 11.46 -16.75 7.57
CA PHE A 223 10.85 -16.22 6.35
C PHE A 223 10.26 -17.36 5.52
N ARG A 224 9.06 -17.16 5.02
CA ARG A 224 8.38 -18.02 4.05
C ARG A 224 8.03 -17.20 2.81
N SER A 225 8.44 -17.70 1.66
CA SER A 225 8.21 -17.03 0.37
C SER A 225 6.75 -17.15 -0.12
N GLY A 226 6.00 -18.09 0.44
CA GLY A 226 4.62 -18.35 0.10
C GLY A 226 4.41 -19.68 -0.60
#